data_aeb5a00e096040aa98fac2159be3beee
#
_entry.id   aeb5a00e096040aa98fac2159be3beee
#
_cell.length_a   1.000
_cell.length_b   1.000
_cell.length_c   1.000
_cell.angle_alpha   90.00
_cell.angle_beta   90.00
_cell.angle_gamma   90.00
#
_symmetry.space_group_name_H-M   'P 1'
#
loop_
_entity.id
_entity.type
_entity.pdbx_description
1 polymer ?
#
loop_
_entity_poly.entity_id
_entity_poly.type
_entity_poly.pdbx_seq_one_letter_code
_entity_poly.pdbx_strand_id
1 'polypeptide(L)'
;SDGLVSAEDAQMYDRMEEDIMNLGKEIQRLERQEALDAELNRPINTPIIGNPSVPGMETKSGRASEGYTKAFWNAMRSKNPTQEIMNSLSVGTDSEGGFLVPDEFERTLVQSLEEENVFRKLAKIVKTSSGDRKIPVVTTKGSAAWLDEGEEFEESDSVFGQTSISAYKLGTMIKVSDELLNDSVFNLENYISTEFARRIGAKEEEAFLVGDGAGKPTGVFHDTGGAELGVTATSATAITADEIIDLVYSLKAPYRKNAVFIMNDATIKAIRKLKDGQGQYLWQP
;
A
#
# COMPACT_ATOMS: atom_id res chain seq x y z
N SER A 1 50.37 80.31 -27.06
CA SER A 1 49.19 79.57 -27.56
C SER A 1 48.17 79.44 -26.44
N ASP A 2 47.25 80.36 -26.48
CA ASP A 2 46.11 80.44 -25.54
C ASP A 2 45.18 79.25 -25.74
N GLY A 3 44.86 78.58 -24.66
CA GLY A 3 44.03 77.42 -24.62
C GLY A 3 42.51 77.71 -24.79
N LEU A 4 42.21 78.47 -25.85
CA LEU A 4 40.81 78.70 -26.27
C LEU A 4 40.50 77.69 -27.36
N VAL A 5 39.51 76.86 -27.05
CA VAL A 5 38.85 75.86 -27.92
C VAL A 5 38.33 76.63 -29.16
N SER A 6 38.62 76.18 -30.41
CA SER A 6 38.08 76.81 -31.60
C SER A 6 36.54 76.72 -31.62
N ALA A 7 35.88 77.69 -32.29
CA ALA A 7 34.42 77.70 -32.38
C ALA A 7 33.87 76.43 -33.04
N GLU A 8 34.60 75.75 -33.87
CA GLU A 8 34.30 74.51 -34.53
C GLU A 8 34.41 73.32 -33.55
N ASP A 9 35.42 73.28 -32.68
CA ASP A 9 35.62 72.31 -31.67
C ASP A 9 34.54 72.43 -30.55
N ALA A 10 34.15 73.63 -30.20
CA ALA A 10 33.05 73.87 -29.24
C ALA A 10 31.72 73.37 -29.78
N GLN A 11 31.41 73.61 -31.06
CA GLN A 11 30.18 73.06 -31.68
C GLN A 11 30.21 71.52 -31.77
N MET A 12 31.40 70.95 -31.97
CA MET A 12 31.56 69.49 -32.01
C MET A 12 31.38 68.87 -30.60
N TYR A 13 31.85 69.56 -29.57
CA TYR A 13 31.64 69.16 -28.18
C TYR A 13 30.19 69.22 -27.79
N ASP A 14 29.50 70.32 -28.15
CA ASP A 14 28.05 70.44 -27.85
C ASP A 14 27.23 69.33 -28.53
N ARG A 15 27.57 68.93 -29.76
CA ARG A 15 26.92 67.82 -30.46
C ARG A 15 27.20 66.46 -29.80
N MET A 16 28.49 66.25 -29.41
CA MET A 16 28.86 65.01 -28.71
C MET A 16 28.13 64.91 -27.35
N GLU A 17 27.96 65.99 -26.64
CA GLU A 17 27.25 66.03 -25.37
C GLU A 17 25.74 65.72 -25.55
N GLU A 18 25.14 66.31 -26.61
CA GLU A 18 23.74 65.99 -26.98
C GLU A 18 23.54 64.49 -27.38
N ASP A 19 24.52 63.97 -28.18
CA ASP A 19 24.52 62.58 -28.59
C ASP A 19 24.69 61.65 -27.38
N ILE A 20 25.52 61.94 -26.42
CA ILE A 20 25.73 61.19 -25.19
C ILE A 20 24.41 61.20 -24.34
N MET A 21 23.76 62.35 -24.21
CA MET A 21 22.49 62.44 -23.49
C MET A 21 21.39 61.66 -24.18
N ASN A 22 21.33 61.66 -25.51
CA ASN A 22 20.34 60.93 -26.28
C ASN A 22 20.58 59.40 -26.19
N LEU A 23 21.83 58.97 -26.31
CA LEU A 23 22.23 57.57 -26.11
C LEU A 23 21.95 57.10 -24.68
N GLY A 24 22.18 57.93 -23.68
CA GLY A 24 21.83 57.61 -22.29
C GLY A 24 20.31 57.41 -22.08
N LYS A 25 19.47 58.24 -22.71
CA LYS A 25 18.02 58.05 -22.70
C LYS A 25 17.58 56.77 -23.41
N GLU A 26 18.24 56.44 -24.54
CA GLU A 26 17.94 55.22 -25.30
C GLU A 26 18.34 53.96 -24.53
N ILE A 27 19.48 53.96 -23.86
CA ILE A 27 19.91 52.87 -22.98
C ILE A 27 18.90 52.68 -21.87
N GLN A 28 18.49 53.71 -21.16
CA GLN A 28 17.46 53.61 -20.10
C GLN A 28 16.12 53.09 -20.62
N ARG A 29 15.76 53.43 -21.86
CA ARG A 29 14.54 52.93 -22.49
C ARG A 29 14.65 51.43 -22.77
N LEU A 30 15.78 50.99 -23.33
CA LEU A 30 16.05 49.57 -23.62
C LEU A 30 16.17 48.73 -22.37
N GLU A 31 16.84 49.20 -21.33
CA GLU A 31 16.92 48.51 -20.04
C GLU A 31 15.54 48.33 -19.38
N ARG A 32 14.70 49.38 -19.49
CA ARG A 32 13.32 49.31 -18.99
C ARG A 32 12.47 48.34 -19.81
N GLN A 33 12.68 48.28 -21.11
CA GLN A 33 12.00 47.33 -22.00
C GLN A 33 12.43 45.90 -21.71
N GLU A 34 13.73 45.68 -21.53
CA GLU A 34 14.30 44.37 -21.18
C GLU A 34 13.78 43.89 -19.80
N ALA A 35 13.69 44.79 -18.82
CA ALA A 35 13.10 44.48 -17.52
C ALA A 35 11.61 44.11 -17.61
N LEU A 36 10.83 44.82 -18.44
CA LEU A 36 9.44 44.53 -18.73
C LEU A 36 9.28 43.19 -19.46
N ASP A 37 10.11 42.91 -20.45
CA ASP A 37 10.10 41.66 -21.20
C ASP A 37 10.49 40.47 -20.30
N ALA A 38 11.43 40.66 -19.39
CA ALA A 38 11.82 39.68 -18.39
C ALA A 38 10.68 39.41 -17.40
N GLU A 39 9.89 40.40 -17.03
CA GLU A 39 8.74 40.26 -16.15
C GLU A 39 7.55 39.61 -16.88
N LEU A 40 7.30 39.94 -18.15
CA LEU A 40 6.29 39.32 -18.99
C LEU A 40 6.61 37.87 -19.38
N ASN A 41 7.90 37.55 -19.57
CA ASN A 41 8.37 36.21 -19.87
C ASN A 41 8.63 35.37 -18.62
N ARG A 42 8.42 35.90 -17.43
CA ARG A 42 8.36 35.08 -16.22
C ARG A 42 7.24 34.04 -16.40
N PRO A 43 7.56 32.75 -16.37
CA PRO A 43 6.53 31.72 -16.50
C PRO A 43 5.49 31.92 -15.39
N ILE A 44 4.27 32.32 -15.77
CA ILE A 44 3.09 32.44 -14.89
C ILE A 44 2.61 31.04 -14.45
N ASN A 45 3.39 30.01 -14.77
CA ASN A 45 3.19 28.63 -14.33
C ASN A 45 4.06 28.28 -13.11
N THR A 46 4.05 29.11 -12.09
CA THR A 46 4.02 28.53 -10.76
C THR A 46 2.56 28.20 -10.50
N PRO A 47 2.19 26.92 -10.40
CA PRO A 47 0.90 26.57 -9.83
C PRO A 47 0.78 27.33 -8.52
N ILE A 48 -0.37 27.95 -8.27
CA ILE A 48 -0.73 28.50 -6.95
C ILE A 48 -0.93 27.29 -6.03
N ILE A 49 0.12 26.53 -5.80
CA ILE A 49 0.25 25.44 -4.84
C ILE A 49 1.61 25.64 -4.20
N GLY A 50 1.67 26.62 -3.37
CA GLY A 50 2.84 26.88 -2.56
C GLY A 50 2.42 27.71 -1.38
N ASN A 51 1.80 27.10 -0.38
CA ASN A 51 2.06 27.52 0.98
C ASN A 51 3.60 27.57 1.13
N PRO A 52 4.16 28.63 1.73
CA PRO A 52 5.60 28.68 1.97
C PRO A 52 5.98 27.42 2.74
N SER A 53 6.76 26.57 2.08
CA SER A 53 7.26 25.32 2.67
C SER A 53 8.12 25.72 3.89
N VAL A 54 7.61 25.40 5.05
CA VAL A 54 8.42 25.37 6.25
C VAL A 54 9.46 24.26 6.04
N PRO A 55 10.77 24.53 6.16
CA PRO A 55 11.79 23.52 5.97
C PRO A 55 11.56 22.38 6.97
N GLY A 56 11.26 21.17 6.46
CA GLY A 56 10.98 19.97 7.27
C GLY A 56 9.57 19.40 7.15
N MET A 57 8.65 20.04 6.40
CA MET A 57 7.31 19.49 6.16
C MET A 57 7.28 18.93 4.73
N GLU A 58 7.27 17.62 4.58
CA GLU A 58 7.02 16.96 3.29
C GLU A 58 5.61 17.35 2.83
N THR A 59 5.53 18.19 1.78
CA THR A 59 4.24 18.52 1.15
C THR A 59 3.75 17.30 0.39
N LYS A 60 2.80 16.58 0.97
CA LYS A 60 2.11 15.47 0.31
C LYS A 60 1.45 16.00 -0.97
N SER A 61 1.79 15.42 -2.13
CA SER A 61 1.26 15.79 -3.44
C SER A 61 0.33 14.70 -4.00
N GLY A 62 -0.51 15.04 -4.98
CA GLY A 62 -1.41 14.07 -5.60
C GLY A 62 -2.48 13.55 -4.64
N ARG A 63 -2.77 12.24 -4.67
CA ARG A 63 -3.77 11.57 -3.83
C ARG A 63 -3.45 11.58 -2.33
N ALA A 64 -2.18 11.82 -1.97
CA ALA A 64 -1.74 11.96 -0.59
C ALA A 64 -1.98 13.36 -0.01
N SER A 65 -2.43 14.34 -0.80
CA SER A 65 -2.66 15.71 -0.34
C SER A 65 -3.96 15.83 0.46
N GLU A 66 -3.96 16.70 1.48
CA GLU A 66 -5.17 16.98 2.26
C GLU A 66 -6.30 17.58 1.40
N GLY A 67 -5.95 18.36 0.37
CA GLY A 67 -6.90 18.92 -0.58
C GLY A 67 -7.67 17.85 -1.35
N TYR A 68 -6.95 16.83 -1.83
CA TYR A 68 -7.55 15.68 -2.50
C TYR A 68 -8.46 14.89 -1.55
N THR A 69 -8.01 14.59 -0.34
CA THR A 69 -8.80 13.87 0.66
C THR A 69 -10.10 14.61 0.99
N LYS A 70 -10.05 15.92 1.23
CA LYS A 70 -11.23 16.74 1.48
C LYS A 70 -12.19 16.77 0.27
N ALA A 71 -11.64 16.93 -0.93
CA ALA A 71 -12.44 16.94 -2.16
C ALA A 71 -13.11 15.59 -2.40
N PHE A 72 -12.41 14.49 -2.17
CA PHE A 72 -12.95 13.13 -2.28
C PHE A 72 -14.14 12.91 -1.34
N TRP A 73 -13.99 13.21 -0.05
CA TRP A 73 -15.08 13.04 0.91
C TRP A 73 -16.25 13.99 0.67
N ASN A 74 -16.00 15.20 0.18
CA ASN A 74 -17.06 16.12 -0.23
C ASN A 74 -17.81 15.61 -1.47
N ALA A 75 -17.09 15.02 -2.44
CA ALA A 75 -17.74 14.40 -3.60
C ALA A 75 -18.61 13.21 -3.17
N MET A 76 -18.13 12.37 -2.25
CA MET A 76 -18.89 11.23 -1.72
C MET A 76 -20.16 11.64 -0.95
N ARG A 77 -20.14 12.81 -0.30
CA ARG A 77 -21.31 13.37 0.40
C ARG A 77 -22.30 14.07 -0.52
N SER A 78 -21.89 14.53 -1.70
CA SER A 78 -22.72 15.29 -2.63
C SER A 78 -23.26 14.42 -3.76
N LYS A 79 -24.56 14.46 -4.00
CA LYS A 79 -25.17 13.82 -5.19
C LYS A 79 -24.69 14.44 -6.51
N ASN A 80 -24.39 15.76 -6.49
CA ASN A 80 -23.86 16.52 -7.61
C ASN A 80 -22.66 17.35 -7.14
N PRO A 81 -21.44 16.82 -7.18
CA PRO A 81 -20.26 17.56 -6.79
C PRO A 81 -20.02 18.75 -7.73
N THR A 82 -19.57 19.87 -7.18
CA THR A 82 -19.26 21.08 -7.96
C THR A 82 -18.08 20.83 -8.89
N GLN A 83 -17.98 21.64 -9.98
CA GLN A 83 -16.86 21.53 -10.93
C GLN A 83 -15.49 21.72 -10.25
N GLU A 84 -15.42 22.51 -9.20
CA GLU A 84 -14.23 22.74 -8.42
C GLU A 84 -13.76 21.47 -7.70
N ILE A 85 -14.69 20.72 -7.10
CA ILE A 85 -14.42 19.43 -6.47
C ILE A 85 -13.95 18.42 -7.52
N MET A 86 -14.61 18.37 -8.67
CA MET A 86 -14.25 17.48 -9.77
C MET A 86 -12.84 17.78 -10.31
N ASN A 87 -12.48 19.05 -10.46
CA ASN A 87 -11.14 19.46 -10.88
C ASN A 87 -10.06 19.04 -9.86
N SER A 88 -10.36 19.15 -8.57
CA SER A 88 -9.45 18.73 -7.51
C SER A 88 -9.20 17.22 -7.50
N LEU A 89 -10.15 16.43 -7.98
CA LEU A 89 -10.07 14.98 -8.08
C LEU A 89 -9.46 14.47 -9.39
N SER A 90 -9.24 15.36 -10.37
CA SER A 90 -8.74 14.96 -11.70
C SER A 90 -7.37 14.26 -11.68
N VAL A 91 -6.53 14.52 -10.66
CA VAL A 91 -5.22 13.89 -10.48
C VAL A 91 -5.33 12.40 -10.13
N GLY A 92 -6.44 11.98 -9.54
CA GLY A 92 -6.70 10.59 -9.14
C GLY A 92 -7.81 9.93 -9.95
N THR A 93 -8.02 10.33 -11.21
CA THR A 93 -9.02 9.72 -12.08
C THR A 93 -8.46 8.44 -12.70
N ASP A 94 -9.20 7.35 -12.58
CA ASP A 94 -8.90 6.08 -13.22
C ASP A 94 -9.23 6.13 -14.73
N SER A 95 -8.65 5.20 -15.50
CA SER A 95 -8.93 5.03 -16.94
C SER A 95 -10.39 4.79 -17.28
N GLU A 96 -11.18 4.32 -16.31
CA GLU A 96 -12.64 4.11 -16.42
C GLU A 96 -13.46 5.33 -15.95
N GLY A 97 -12.82 6.45 -15.58
CA GLY A 97 -13.48 7.70 -15.18
C GLY A 97 -13.89 7.79 -13.70
N GLY A 98 -13.49 6.83 -12.86
CA GLY A 98 -13.69 6.84 -11.42
C GLY A 98 -12.59 7.62 -10.68
N PHE A 99 -12.89 8.15 -9.50
CA PHE A 99 -11.89 8.76 -8.65
C PHE A 99 -11.23 7.71 -7.77
N LEU A 100 -9.89 7.71 -7.75
CA LEU A 100 -9.12 6.82 -6.89
C LEU A 100 -9.24 7.23 -5.42
N VAL A 101 -9.18 6.26 -4.55
CA VAL A 101 -9.23 6.48 -3.10
C VAL A 101 -7.99 7.25 -2.62
N PRO A 102 -8.10 8.17 -1.65
CA PRO A 102 -6.94 8.83 -1.04
C PRO A 102 -5.94 7.81 -0.44
N ASP A 103 -4.65 8.05 -0.62
CA ASP A 103 -3.60 7.12 -0.17
C ASP A 103 -3.60 6.89 1.36
N GLU A 104 -4.02 7.89 2.12
CA GLU A 104 -4.13 7.81 3.57
C GLU A 104 -5.26 6.88 4.01
N PHE A 105 -6.41 6.95 3.34
CA PHE A 105 -7.53 6.06 3.60
C PHE A 105 -7.19 4.61 3.22
N GLU A 106 -6.55 4.40 2.07
CA GLU A 106 -6.09 3.07 1.64
C GLU A 106 -5.16 2.45 2.69
N ARG A 107 -4.20 3.22 3.21
CA ARG A 107 -3.29 2.77 4.26
C ARG A 107 -4.00 2.45 5.56
N THR A 108 -4.95 3.31 5.99
CA THR A 108 -5.76 3.08 7.19
C THR A 108 -6.59 1.82 7.05
N LEU A 109 -7.19 1.58 5.88
CA LEU A 109 -7.95 0.37 5.61
C LEU A 109 -7.08 -0.89 5.68
N VAL A 110 -5.89 -0.87 5.06
CA VAL A 110 -4.95 -2.00 5.11
C VAL A 110 -4.50 -2.28 6.54
N GLN A 111 -4.19 -1.24 7.32
CA GLN A 111 -3.82 -1.40 8.72
C GLN A 111 -4.97 -1.99 9.55
N SER A 112 -6.20 -1.53 9.35
CA SER A 112 -7.38 -2.08 10.03
C SER A 112 -7.63 -3.54 9.65
N LEU A 113 -7.39 -3.92 8.40
CA LEU A 113 -7.45 -5.32 7.96
C LEU A 113 -6.40 -6.20 8.63
N GLU A 114 -5.18 -5.68 8.81
CA GLU A 114 -4.12 -6.41 9.52
C GLU A 114 -4.41 -6.57 11.01
N GLU A 115 -5.12 -5.63 11.62
CA GLU A 115 -5.54 -5.71 13.02
C GLU A 115 -6.67 -6.72 13.23
N GLU A 116 -7.64 -6.79 12.32
CA GLU A 116 -8.77 -7.71 12.37
C GLU A 116 -8.38 -9.16 12.03
N ASN A 117 -7.50 -9.37 11.05
CA ASN A 117 -7.17 -10.69 10.54
C ASN A 117 -6.03 -11.35 11.33
N VAL A 118 -6.31 -12.49 11.96
CA VAL A 118 -5.30 -13.33 12.62
C VAL A 118 -4.35 -13.94 11.59
N PHE A 119 -4.87 -14.39 10.46
CA PHE A 119 -4.09 -15.07 9.42
C PHE A 119 -3.06 -14.14 8.77
N ARG A 120 -3.40 -12.87 8.53
CA ARG A 120 -2.46 -11.88 7.98
C ARG A 120 -1.26 -11.60 8.91
N LYS A 121 -1.43 -11.72 10.24
CA LYS A 121 -0.34 -11.57 11.23
C LYS A 121 0.66 -12.72 11.18
N LEU A 122 0.21 -13.91 10.81
CA LEU A 122 1.02 -15.13 10.82
C LEU A 122 1.60 -15.48 9.46
N ALA A 123 0.90 -15.12 8.38
CA ALA A 123 1.29 -15.45 7.02
C ALA A 123 2.38 -14.51 6.49
N LYS A 124 3.24 -15.03 5.62
CA LYS A 124 4.22 -14.23 4.88
C LYS A 124 3.53 -13.45 3.78
N ILE A 125 3.55 -12.13 3.87
CA ILE A 125 3.01 -11.24 2.84
C ILE A 125 3.99 -11.12 1.68
N VAL A 126 3.54 -11.42 0.46
CA VAL A 126 4.30 -11.27 -0.78
C VAL A 126 3.63 -10.21 -1.65
N LYS A 127 4.33 -9.12 -1.92
CA LYS A 127 3.86 -8.06 -2.83
C LYS A 127 4.13 -8.45 -4.27
N THR A 128 3.14 -8.26 -5.14
CA THR A 128 3.24 -8.49 -6.59
C THR A 128 2.94 -7.19 -7.33
N SER A 129 3.63 -6.97 -8.44
CA SER A 129 3.39 -5.81 -9.32
C SER A 129 2.36 -6.09 -10.43
N SER A 130 2.07 -7.37 -10.68
CA SER A 130 1.05 -7.86 -11.62
C SER A 130 0.17 -8.89 -10.91
N GLY A 131 -1.08 -9.04 -11.35
CA GLY A 131 -2.08 -9.88 -10.67
C GLY A 131 -1.65 -11.31 -10.41
N ASP A 132 -0.87 -11.92 -11.32
CA ASP A 132 -0.41 -13.30 -11.20
C ASP A 132 1.10 -13.37 -11.00
N ARG A 133 1.54 -14.23 -10.08
CA ARG A 133 2.95 -14.51 -9.84
C ARG A 133 3.22 -16.01 -9.81
N LYS A 134 4.18 -16.46 -10.61
CA LYS A 134 4.69 -17.82 -10.56
C LYS A 134 5.88 -17.90 -9.61
N ILE A 135 5.78 -18.78 -8.64
CA ILE A 135 6.85 -19.03 -7.67
C ILE A 135 7.46 -20.40 -7.98
N PRO A 136 8.76 -20.49 -8.30
CA PRO A 136 9.42 -21.78 -8.43
C PRO A 136 9.52 -22.46 -7.06
N VAL A 137 9.11 -23.70 -6.98
CA VAL A 137 9.19 -24.54 -5.79
C VAL A 137 10.02 -25.77 -6.11
N VAL A 138 10.96 -26.11 -5.24
CA VAL A 138 11.72 -27.36 -5.38
C VAL A 138 10.82 -28.50 -4.95
N THR A 139 10.38 -29.32 -5.91
CA THR A 139 9.49 -30.46 -5.66
C THR A 139 10.28 -31.66 -5.12
N THR A 140 11.45 -31.90 -5.66
CA THR A 140 12.34 -32.98 -5.21
C THR A 140 13.74 -32.43 -5.01
N LYS A 141 14.35 -32.75 -3.89
CA LYS A 141 15.74 -32.39 -3.60
C LYS A 141 16.65 -33.56 -3.99
N GLY A 142 17.76 -33.23 -4.64
CA GLY A 142 18.81 -34.20 -4.87
C GLY A 142 19.35 -34.80 -3.54
N SER A 143 19.77 -36.03 -3.55
CA SER A 143 20.42 -36.75 -2.44
C SER A 143 21.94 -36.82 -2.64
N ALA A 144 22.68 -36.88 -1.54
CA ALA A 144 24.10 -37.20 -1.55
C ALA A 144 24.29 -38.59 -0.93
N ALA A 145 25.08 -39.43 -1.57
CA ALA A 145 25.43 -40.75 -1.08
C ALA A 145 26.93 -40.82 -0.79
N TRP A 146 27.30 -41.65 0.17
CA TRP A 146 28.70 -42.03 0.37
C TRP A 146 29.04 -43.13 -0.64
N LEU A 147 30.18 -43.01 -1.31
CA LEU A 147 30.63 -43.93 -2.35
C LEU A 147 31.93 -44.60 -1.90
N ASP A 148 32.04 -45.88 -2.17
CA ASP A 148 33.29 -46.61 -2.01
C ASP A 148 34.24 -46.37 -3.20
N GLU A 149 35.52 -46.65 -3.02
CA GLU A 149 36.55 -46.42 -4.04
C GLU A 149 36.26 -47.27 -5.29
N GLY A 150 35.86 -46.60 -6.41
CA GLY A 150 35.58 -47.25 -7.67
C GLY A 150 34.08 -47.38 -8.01
N GLU A 151 33.16 -46.89 -7.17
CA GLU A 151 31.73 -46.83 -7.48
C GLU A 151 31.37 -45.60 -8.34
N GLU A 152 30.38 -45.76 -9.19
CA GLU A 152 29.83 -44.67 -10.01
C GLU A 152 28.93 -43.78 -9.19
N PHE A 153 28.96 -42.44 -9.45
CA PHE A 153 28.08 -41.48 -8.83
C PHE A 153 26.62 -41.68 -9.30
N GLU A 154 25.71 -41.82 -8.36
CA GLU A 154 24.29 -41.76 -8.68
C GLU A 154 23.90 -40.30 -9.03
N GLU A 155 23.38 -40.11 -10.24
CA GLU A 155 22.85 -38.82 -10.66
C GLU A 155 21.57 -38.55 -9.90
N SER A 156 21.54 -37.42 -9.19
CA SER A 156 20.39 -37.00 -8.40
C SER A 156 20.09 -35.55 -8.66
N ASP A 157 19.09 -35.30 -9.49
CA ASP A 157 18.65 -33.94 -9.88
C ASP A 157 17.53 -33.38 -9.02
N SER A 158 17.57 -32.08 -8.81
CA SER A 158 16.46 -31.37 -8.18
C SER A 158 15.38 -31.03 -9.20
N VAL A 159 14.16 -31.48 -8.96
CA VAL A 159 13.01 -31.15 -9.82
C VAL A 159 12.36 -29.87 -9.30
N PHE A 160 12.19 -28.92 -10.22
CA PHE A 160 11.50 -27.65 -9.93
C PHE A 160 10.08 -27.69 -10.46
N GLY A 161 9.13 -27.45 -9.56
CA GLY A 161 7.74 -27.15 -9.91
C GLY A 161 7.46 -25.66 -9.91
N GLN A 162 6.33 -25.24 -10.41
CA GLN A 162 5.86 -23.86 -10.34
C GLN A 162 4.50 -23.83 -9.66
N THR A 163 4.38 -23.00 -8.62
CA THR A 163 3.10 -22.66 -8.02
C THR A 163 2.70 -21.26 -8.46
N SER A 164 1.51 -21.11 -9.03
CA SER A 164 0.96 -19.80 -9.41
C SER A 164 0.15 -19.23 -8.26
N ILE A 165 0.42 -17.97 -7.93
CA ILE A 165 -0.41 -17.18 -7.03
C ILE A 165 -1.19 -16.21 -7.91
N SER A 166 -2.53 -16.29 -7.86
CA SER A 166 -3.44 -15.43 -8.63
C SER A 166 -4.14 -14.43 -7.72
N ALA A 167 -4.53 -13.28 -8.27
CA ALA A 167 -5.29 -12.26 -7.57
C ALA A 167 -6.80 -12.51 -7.73
N TYR A 168 -7.53 -12.43 -6.63
CA TYR A 168 -8.98 -12.56 -6.60
C TYR A 168 -9.61 -11.22 -6.21
N LYS A 169 -10.78 -10.93 -6.78
CA LYS A 169 -11.53 -9.71 -6.47
C LYS A 169 -12.49 -9.97 -5.31
N LEU A 170 -12.33 -9.22 -4.24
CA LEU A 170 -13.28 -9.17 -3.13
C LEU A 170 -13.87 -7.77 -3.05
N GLY A 171 -15.18 -7.66 -2.96
CA GLY A 171 -15.88 -6.39 -2.93
C GLY A 171 -16.98 -6.37 -1.88
N THR A 172 -17.25 -5.20 -1.33
CA THR A 172 -18.39 -4.95 -0.44
C THR A 172 -19.02 -3.61 -0.77
N MET A 173 -20.28 -3.43 -0.40
CA MET A 173 -21.02 -2.19 -0.58
C MET A 173 -21.62 -1.75 0.75
N ILE A 174 -21.45 -0.47 1.08
CA ILE A 174 -22.08 0.16 2.24
C ILE A 174 -23.10 1.17 1.73
N LYS A 175 -24.34 1.10 2.22
CA LYS A 175 -25.37 2.12 2.02
C LYS A 175 -25.41 3.00 3.27
N VAL A 176 -25.27 4.30 3.08
CA VAL A 176 -25.32 5.30 4.15
C VAL A 176 -26.53 6.18 3.89
N SER A 177 -27.30 6.53 4.94
CA SER A 177 -28.46 7.40 4.81
C SER A 177 -28.03 8.87 4.59
N ASP A 178 -28.86 9.64 3.87
CA ASP A 178 -28.61 11.06 3.63
C ASP A 178 -28.52 11.86 4.95
N GLU A 179 -29.23 11.44 6.00
CA GLU A 179 -29.17 12.06 7.33
C GLU A 179 -27.78 11.90 7.96
N LEU A 180 -27.21 10.70 7.88
CA LEU A 180 -25.89 10.40 8.43
C LEU A 180 -24.76 11.09 7.64
N LEU A 181 -24.94 11.27 6.33
CA LEU A 181 -23.98 11.99 5.49
C LEU A 181 -23.91 13.48 5.83
N ASN A 182 -25.02 14.08 6.26
CA ASN A 182 -25.11 15.48 6.59
C ASN A 182 -24.82 15.80 8.06
N ASP A 183 -24.69 14.77 8.92
CA ASP A 183 -24.33 14.98 10.31
C ASP A 183 -22.83 15.31 10.45
N SER A 184 -22.56 16.56 10.84
CA SER A 184 -21.20 17.08 10.99
C SER A 184 -20.41 16.44 12.15
N VAL A 185 -21.10 15.81 13.10
CA VAL A 185 -20.50 15.12 14.27
C VAL A 185 -20.05 13.72 13.89
N PHE A 186 -20.65 13.15 12.85
CA PHE A 186 -20.35 11.79 12.41
C PHE A 186 -19.10 11.72 11.54
N ASN A 187 -18.07 11.02 12.00
CA ASN A 187 -16.85 10.77 11.21
C ASN A 187 -17.11 9.63 10.20
N LEU A 188 -17.64 10.00 9.03
CA LEU A 188 -17.97 9.08 7.95
C LEU A 188 -16.75 8.26 7.48
N GLU A 189 -15.58 8.89 7.38
CA GLU A 189 -14.35 8.26 6.92
C GLU A 189 -13.95 7.08 7.83
N ASN A 190 -13.92 7.33 9.13
CA ASN A 190 -13.57 6.31 10.11
C ASN A 190 -14.60 5.18 10.15
N TYR A 191 -15.89 5.52 10.06
CA TYR A 191 -16.96 4.52 10.00
C TYR A 191 -16.84 3.60 8.78
N ILE A 192 -16.64 4.17 7.58
CA ILE A 192 -16.49 3.40 6.34
C ILE A 192 -15.24 2.53 6.40
N SER A 193 -14.11 3.06 6.89
CA SER A 193 -12.86 2.32 7.04
C SER A 193 -13.05 1.09 7.95
N THR A 194 -13.63 1.30 9.12
CA THR A 194 -13.86 0.21 10.10
C THR A 194 -14.85 -0.84 9.56
N GLU A 195 -15.95 -0.41 8.93
CA GLU A 195 -16.94 -1.35 8.37
C GLU A 195 -16.38 -2.12 7.18
N PHE A 196 -15.58 -1.49 6.32
CA PHE A 196 -14.91 -2.19 5.23
C PHE A 196 -13.90 -3.20 5.76
N ALA A 197 -13.05 -2.80 6.70
CA ALA A 197 -12.09 -3.70 7.33
C ALA A 197 -12.77 -4.91 7.95
N ARG A 198 -13.85 -4.71 8.72
CA ARG A 198 -14.61 -5.79 9.35
C ARG A 198 -15.22 -6.75 8.33
N ARG A 199 -15.87 -6.24 7.28
CA ARG A 199 -16.56 -7.06 6.28
C ARG A 199 -15.59 -7.79 5.36
N ILE A 200 -14.58 -7.07 4.86
CA ILE A 200 -13.55 -7.63 3.98
C ILE A 200 -12.70 -8.61 4.77
N GLY A 201 -12.24 -8.21 5.98
CA GLY A 201 -11.42 -9.04 6.84
C GLY A 201 -12.07 -10.38 7.21
N ALA A 202 -13.33 -10.37 7.60
CA ALA A 202 -14.06 -11.59 7.91
C ALA A 202 -14.16 -12.55 6.70
N LYS A 203 -14.38 -12.00 5.49
CA LYS A 203 -14.45 -12.82 4.26
C LYS A 203 -13.08 -13.29 3.77
N GLU A 204 -12.05 -12.51 3.94
CA GLU A 204 -10.68 -12.93 3.66
C GLU A 204 -10.27 -14.06 4.59
N GLU A 205 -10.51 -13.94 5.90
CA GLU A 205 -10.14 -14.95 6.88
C GLU A 205 -10.88 -16.27 6.64
N GLU A 206 -12.17 -16.20 6.32
CA GLU A 206 -12.95 -17.37 5.90
C GLU A 206 -12.32 -18.04 4.66
N ALA A 207 -11.95 -17.25 3.64
CA ALA A 207 -11.34 -17.78 2.43
C ALA A 207 -9.93 -18.34 2.67
N PHE A 208 -9.13 -17.74 3.53
CA PHE A 208 -7.79 -18.24 3.87
C PHE A 208 -7.84 -19.55 4.65
N LEU A 209 -8.89 -19.80 5.38
CA LEU A 209 -9.06 -21.06 6.13
C LEU A 209 -9.72 -22.16 5.29
N VAL A 210 -10.87 -21.86 4.67
CA VAL A 210 -11.73 -22.87 4.03
C VAL A 210 -12.05 -22.61 2.56
N GLY A 211 -11.32 -21.71 1.88
CA GLY A 211 -11.55 -21.42 0.47
C GLY A 211 -11.27 -22.63 -0.42
N ASP A 212 -12.07 -22.78 -1.48
CA ASP A 212 -12.01 -23.92 -2.41
C ASP A 212 -11.17 -23.64 -3.68
N GLY A 213 -10.61 -22.44 -3.82
CA GLY A 213 -9.83 -22.04 -5.01
C GLY A 213 -10.68 -21.64 -6.23
N ALA A 214 -12.01 -21.75 -6.14
CA ALA A 214 -12.91 -21.36 -7.24
C ALA A 214 -13.40 -19.92 -7.05
N GLY A 215 -12.77 -18.96 -7.77
CA GLY A 215 -13.08 -17.53 -7.64
C GLY A 215 -12.66 -16.89 -6.30
N LYS A 216 -12.00 -17.63 -5.44
CA LYS A 216 -11.44 -17.22 -4.16
C LYS A 216 -10.15 -18.00 -3.86
N PRO A 217 -9.30 -17.57 -2.92
CA PRO A 217 -8.07 -18.28 -2.59
C PRO A 217 -8.33 -19.72 -2.12
N THR A 218 -7.37 -20.60 -2.34
CA THR A 218 -7.37 -21.93 -1.70
C THR A 218 -7.00 -21.77 -0.23
N GLY A 219 -7.86 -22.26 0.63
CA GLY A 219 -7.69 -22.18 2.08
C GLY A 219 -6.73 -23.24 2.63
N VAL A 220 -6.23 -23.00 3.84
CA VAL A 220 -5.31 -23.91 4.54
C VAL A 220 -5.93 -25.29 4.79
N PHE A 221 -7.23 -25.35 5.06
CA PHE A 221 -7.94 -26.60 5.33
C PHE A 221 -8.53 -27.28 4.10
N HIS A 222 -8.23 -26.79 2.91
CA HIS A 222 -8.71 -27.41 1.68
C HIS A 222 -7.89 -28.68 1.36
N ASP A 223 -8.56 -29.78 1.01
CA ASP A 223 -7.94 -31.09 0.77
C ASP A 223 -6.92 -31.08 -0.38
N THR A 224 -7.16 -30.24 -1.39
CA THR A 224 -6.26 -30.13 -2.55
C THR A 224 -5.61 -28.76 -2.57
N GLY A 225 -4.29 -28.73 -2.37
CA GLY A 225 -3.48 -27.50 -2.40
C GLY A 225 -3.51 -26.70 -1.09
N GLY A 226 -4.18 -27.19 -0.04
CA GLY A 226 -4.12 -26.66 1.32
C GLY A 226 -2.86 -27.14 2.07
N ALA A 227 -2.89 -27.06 3.39
CA ALA A 227 -1.82 -27.54 4.25
C ALA A 227 -1.77 -29.07 4.30
N GLU A 228 -0.58 -29.61 4.58
CA GLU A 228 -0.39 -31.04 4.77
C GLU A 228 -1.09 -31.51 6.08
N LEU A 229 -1.80 -32.62 6.01
CA LEU A 229 -2.45 -33.23 7.17
C LEU A 229 -1.40 -33.92 8.05
N GLY A 230 -1.17 -33.40 9.26
CA GLY A 230 -0.18 -33.93 10.18
C GLY A 230 -0.68 -35.12 10.99
N VAL A 231 -1.88 -35.00 11.59
CA VAL A 231 -2.50 -36.00 12.46
C VAL A 231 -4.01 -35.99 12.27
N THR A 232 -4.62 -37.16 12.30
CA THR A 232 -6.08 -37.31 12.33
C THR A 232 -6.47 -37.79 13.71
N ALA A 233 -7.36 -37.06 14.38
CA ALA A 233 -7.88 -37.48 15.69
C ALA A 233 -8.65 -38.81 15.59
N THR A 234 -8.52 -39.66 16.59
CA THR A 234 -9.17 -40.98 16.65
C THR A 234 -10.68 -40.84 16.81
N SER A 235 -11.12 -39.76 17.45
CA SER A 235 -12.54 -39.47 17.69
C SER A 235 -12.94 -38.15 16.99
N ALA A 236 -14.08 -38.13 16.33
CA ALA A 236 -14.65 -36.93 15.73
C ALA A 236 -15.11 -35.86 16.75
N THR A 237 -15.28 -36.23 18.02
CA THR A 237 -15.90 -35.37 19.05
C THR A 237 -15.02 -35.16 20.28
N ALA A 238 -13.86 -35.84 20.36
CA ALA A 238 -12.96 -35.74 21.51
C ALA A 238 -11.51 -35.66 21.05
N ILE A 239 -10.70 -34.87 21.75
CA ILE A 239 -9.28 -34.73 21.54
C ILE A 239 -8.57 -35.25 22.78
N THR A 240 -7.50 -36.03 22.61
CA THR A 240 -6.65 -36.51 23.69
C THR A 240 -5.38 -35.69 23.82
N ALA A 241 -4.72 -35.80 24.99
CA ALA A 241 -3.42 -35.12 25.20
C ALA A 241 -2.33 -35.67 24.28
N ASP A 242 -2.36 -37.00 24.04
CA ASP A 242 -1.38 -37.65 23.17
C ASP A 242 -1.50 -37.17 21.72
N GLU A 243 -2.72 -37.00 21.19
CA GLU A 243 -2.95 -36.47 19.86
C GLU A 243 -2.43 -35.03 19.68
N ILE A 244 -2.45 -34.23 20.74
CA ILE A 244 -1.86 -32.87 20.71
C ILE A 244 -0.34 -32.97 20.64
N ILE A 245 0.25 -33.90 21.39
CA ILE A 245 1.70 -34.14 21.36
C ILE A 245 2.09 -34.65 19.97
N ASP A 246 1.36 -35.61 19.42
CA ASP A 246 1.59 -36.13 18.07
C ASP A 246 1.51 -35.04 17.01
N LEU A 247 0.54 -34.11 17.12
CA LEU A 247 0.42 -32.96 16.23
C LEU A 247 1.65 -32.07 16.29
N VAL A 248 2.19 -31.79 17.47
CA VAL A 248 3.42 -31.00 17.62
C VAL A 248 4.60 -31.69 16.96
N TYR A 249 4.71 -32.99 17.11
CA TYR A 249 5.85 -33.77 16.59
C TYR A 249 5.69 -34.17 15.13
N SER A 250 4.49 -34.10 14.54
CA SER A 250 4.31 -34.21 13.09
C SER A 250 5.03 -33.11 12.32
N LEU A 251 5.19 -31.93 12.94
CA LEU A 251 5.92 -30.82 12.34
C LEU A 251 7.44 -31.04 12.51
N LYS A 252 8.23 -30.86 11.42
CA LYS A 252 9.68 -30.97 11.43
C LYS A 252 10.33 -29.99 12.41
N ALA A 253 11.38 -30.40 13.10
CA ALA A 253 12.03 -29.64 14.17
C ALA A 253 12.37 -28.17 13.85
N PRO A 254 12.86 -27.80 12.65
CA PRO A 254 13.15 -26.40 12.32
C PRO A 254 11.93 -25.49 12.34
N TYR A 255 10.74 -26.01 12.04
CA TYR A 255 9.50 -25.24 11.97
C TYR A 255 8.78 -25.13 13.32
N ARG A 256 8.99 -26.07 14.23
CA ARG A 256 8.36 -26.07 15.57
C ARG A 256 8.71 -24.85 16.43
N LYS A 257 9.89 -24.24 16.21
CA LYS A 257 10.37 -23.11 17.02
C LYS A 257 9.45 -21.90 17.00
N ASN A 258 8.82 -21.64 15.85
CA ASN A 258 7.94 -20.49 15.65
C ASN A 258 6.50 -20.91 15.31
N ALA A 259 6.16 -22.17 15.58
CA ALA A 259 4.82 -22.67 15.32
C ALA A 259 3.83 -22.10 16.35
N VAL A 260 2.61 -21.80 15.89
CA VAL A 260 1.49 -21.36 16.73
C VAL A 260 0.29 -22.24 16.49
N PHE A 261 -0.50 -22.46 17.52
CA PHE A 261 -1.76 -23.15 17.40
C PHE A 261 -2.87 -22.17 17.01
N ILE A 262 -3.62 -22.52 15.99
CA ILE A 262 -4.84 -21.80 15.60
C ILE A 262 -6.01 -22.77 15.77
N MET A 263 -6.96 -22.43 16.59
CA MET A 263 -8.12 -23.27 16.85
C MET A 263 -9.33 -22.46 17.34
N ASN A 264 -10.49 -23.06 17.24
CA ASN A 264 -11.72 -22.47 17.74
C ASN A 264 -11.74 -22.46 19.28
N ASP A 265 -12.39 -21.47 19.89
CA ASP A 265 -12.55 -21.33 21.32
C ASP A 265 -13.19 -22.56 21.99
N ALA A 266 -14.15 -23.21 21.32
CA ALA A 266 -14.73 -24.47 21.77
C ALA A 266 -13.69 -25.59 21.88
N THR A 267 -12.74 -25.65 20.97
CA THR A 267 -11.62 -26.60 20.97
C THR A 267 -10.66 -26.30 22.11
N ILE A 268 -10.29 -25.05 22.32
CA ILE A 268 -9.47 -24.61 23.47
C ILE A 268 -10.12 -25.03 24.78
N LYS A 269 -11.42 -24.78 24.90
CA LYS A 269 -12.21 -25.21 26.09
C LYS A 269 -12.17 -26.73 26.30
N ALA A 270 -12.25 -27.52 25.23
CA ALA A 270 -12.16 -28.98 25.31
C ALA A 270 -10.76 -29.43 25.78
N ILE A 271 -9.69 -28.87 25.20
CA ILE A 271 -8.31 -29.16 25.57
C ILE A 271 -8.04 -28.78 27.03
N ARG A 272 -8.49 -27.60 27.49
CA ARG A 272 -8.34 -27.17 28.88
C ARG A 272 -9.04 -28.04 29.88
N LYS A 273 -10.02 -28.83 29.46
CA LYS A 273 -10.75 -29.76 30.31
C LYS A 273 -10.12 -31.14 30.38
N LEU A 274 -9.02 -31.39 29.67
CA LEU A 274 -8.31 -32.67 29.75
C LEU A 274 -7.75 -32.85 31.16
N LYS A 275 -7.91 -34.07 31.68
CA LYS A 275 -7.53 -34.45 33.02
C LYS A 275 -6.55 -35.63 32.97
N ASP A 276 -5.73 -35.74 33.98
CA ASP A 276 -4.89 -36.90 34.23
C ASP A 276 -5.68 -38.07 34.82
N GLY A 277 -5.03 -39.23 35.07
CA GLY A 277 -5.61 -40.39 35.69
C GLY A 277 -6.09 -40.17 37.12
N GLN A 278 -5.77 -39.05 37.76
CA GLN A 278 -6.15 -38.68 39.13
C GLN A 278 -7.25 -37.62 39.15
N GLY A 279 -7.74 -37.18 37.98
CA GLY A 279 -8.82 -36.20 37.82
C GLY A 279 -8.37 -34.73 37.90
N GLN A 280 -7.03 -34.42 37.87
CA GLN A 280 -6.52 -33.08 37.84
C GLN A 280 -6.41 -32.58 36.40
N TYR A 281 -6.64 -31.28 36.21
CA TYR A 281 -6.51 -30.66 34.87
C TYR A 281 -5.03 -30.64 34.45
N LEU A 282 -4.78 -31.14 33.25
CA LEU A 282 -3.43 -31.13 32.66
C LEU A 282 -2.92 -29.70 32.35
N TRP A 283 -3.81 -28.86 31.89
CA TRP A 283 -3.48 -27.46 31.61
C TRP A 283 -3.96 -26.59 32.77
N GLN A 284 -3.02 -26.23 33.60
CA GLN A 284 -3.21 -25.25 34.67
C GLN A 284 -2.82 -23.85 34.15
N PRO A 285 -3.51 -22.75 34.56
CA PRO A 285 -3.19 -21.40 34.16
C PRO A 285 -1.85 -20.92 34.71
#